data_dcad6ed49682fa973d50dad2e82aa993
#
_entry.id   dcad6ed49682fa973d50dad2e82aa993
#
_cell.length_a   1.000
_cell.length_b   1.000
_cell.length_c   1.000
_cell.angle_alpha   90.00
_cell.angle_beta   90.00
_cell.angle_gamma   90.00
#
_symmetry.space_group_name_H-M   'P 1'
#
loop_
_entity.id
_entity.type
_entity.pdbx_description
1 polymer ?
#
loop_
_entity_poly.entity_id
_entity_poly.type
_entity_poly.pdbx_seq_one_letter_code
_entity_poly.pdbx_strand_id
1 'polypeptide(L)'
;MAPAPHPSRRSFLLGAASLAALIPLASCSGGSGGPTKDTTADKGLPVQGTTLTYDPNTLVNNGEPITLEWWLWDGEEQFTAFADAYRKIHPNVEIKVVNQPWDDYWTKLPLALQGDKGPAIFNIHNSHHENILPYCAAYDIDLDAARTDFVGVSGHVIDGRVYYLDYGLMTGLIYYNKAMWSAAGLTEADIPKTWEEFRAVAKKLTIGEGGSLSQAGFNFNTSAYVLLLGKHYQSGTNLFDKEGKKVQLDTDVVKADLAFLTDLYGVDKVGSPDFGSDSDEAFGQGLSAMTYNWGHYYGSLKDKYPSIDFGTFQTPIGAAGAAPYAYDRCNGESTPGINKNAPAGAQEAAQDFLKFFLTSDELLKNLCLRYSLFPASASLADNDEIAAHPVMKALGSIDRYIWPGPMPATVEDNAKTAVADVLYNGAAAPTALSAAQSAIDADLAKTSFVSVEGDYAHADEAK
;
A
#
# COMPACT_ATOMS: atom_id res chain seq x y z
N MET A 1 -39.04 -17.81 17.48
CA MET A 1 -39.34 -17.15 16.21
C MET A 1 -38.13 -17.33 15.34
N ALA A 2 -38.22 -18.10 14.29
CA ALA A 2 -37.14 -18.43 13.38
C ALA A 2 -36.99 -17.33 12.32
N PRO A 3 -35.76 -17.00 11.86
CA PRO A 3 -35.59 -16.06 10.78
C PRO A 3 -35.83 -16.70 9.40
N ALA A 4 -36.38 -15.93 8.48
CA ALA A 4 -36.75 -16.32 7.13
C ALA A 4 -35.53 -16.50 6.21
N PRO A 5 -35.58 -17.35 5.19
CA PRO A 5 -34.46 -17.62 4.30
C PRO A 5 -34.35 -16.63 3.16
N HIS A 6 -33.10 -16.28 2.83
CA HIS A 6 -32.76 -15.50 1.63
C HIS A 6 -32.81 -16.36 0.36
N PRO A 7 -33.23 -15.83 -0.79
CA PRO A 7 -33.31 -16.59 -2.03
C PRO A 7 -31.96 -16.66 -2.75
N SER A 8 -31.57 -17.87 -3.14
CA SER A 8 -30.46 -18.20 -3.99
C SER A 8 -30.71 -17.78 -5.43
N ARG A 9 -29.75 -17.10 -6.05
CA ARG A 9 -29.73 -16.88 -7.51
C ARG A 9 -28.86 -17.94 -8.17
N ARG A 10 -29.50 -18.90 -8.77
CA ARG A 10 -28.92 -19.77 -9.80
C ARG A 10 -29.80 -19.75 -11.04
N SER A 11 -29.14 -19.75 -12.18
CA SER A 11 -29.58 -20.14 -13.53
C SER A 11 -30.17 -19.06 -14.43
N PHE A 12 -29.36 -18.64 -15.39
CA PHE A 12 -29.84 -18.53 -16.76
C PHE A 12 -28.74 -18.94 -17.74
N LEU A 13 -28.97 -20.05 -18.39
CA LEU A 13 -28.22 -20.57 -19.54
C LEU A 13 -29.11 -20.45 -20.78
N LEU A 14 -28.47 -20.13 -21.90
CA LEU A 14 -28.81 -20.43 -23.29
C LEU A 14 -29.92 -19.66 -24.01
N GLY A 15 -29.52 -19.04 -25.11
CA GLY A 15 -30.37 -18.61 -26.20
C GLY A 15 -29.56 -18.04 -27.35
N ALA A 16 -29.02 -18.93 -28.20
CA ALA A 16 -28.50 -18.56 -29.51
C ALA A 16 -29.65 -18.30 -30.50
N ALA A 17 -29.62 -17.14 -31.17
CA ALA A 17 -30.40 -16.96 -32.38
C ALA A 17 -29.66 -16.01 -33.34
N SER A 18 -29.27 -16.60 -34.46
CA SER A 18 -28.78 -15.94 -35.67
C SER A 18 -29.87 -15.11 -36.31
N LEU A 19 -29.58 -13.91 -36.78
CA LEU A 19 -30.36 -13.28 -37.89
C LEU A 19 -29.51 -12.30 -38.70
N ALA A 20 -29.79 -12.35 -39.97
CA ALA A 20 -29.03 -11.89 -41.13
C ALA A 20 -29.01 -10.36 -41.35
N ALA A 21 -28.10 -9.97 -42.20
CA ALA A 21 -27.78 -8.68 -42.72
C ALA A 21 -28.98 -7.92 -43.35
N LEU A 22 -28.96 -6.57 -43.14
CA LEU A 22 -29.54 -5.60 -44.08
C LEU A 22 -28.64 -4.36 -44.09
N ILE A 23 -28.03 -4.13 -45.25
CA ILE A 23 -27.27 -2.92 -45.57
C ILE A 23 -28.26 -1.85 -46.00
N PRO A 24 -28.19 -0.60 -45.54
CA PRO A 24 -28.65 0.56 -46.28
C PRO A 24 -27.49 1.42 -46.72
N LEU A 25 -27.37 1.60 -48.02
CA LEU A 25 -26.63 2.68 -48.63
C LEU A 25 -27.24 4.04 -48.19
N ALA A 26 -26.42 4.89 -47.59
CA ALA A 26 -26.77 6.28 -47.36
C ALA A 26 -25.84 7.18 -48.13
N SER A 27 -26.48 8.13 -48.82
CA SER A 27 -25.98 9.12 -49.75
C SER A 27 -25.12 10.17 -49.05
N CYS A 28 -24.08 10.63 -49.79
CA CYS A 28 -23.27 11.82 -49.50
C CYS A 28 -24.11 13.09 -49.49
N SER A 29 -23.97 13.88 -48.40
CA SER A 29 -24.17 15.33 -48.46
C SER A 29 -22.95 15.99 -47.79
N GLY A 30 -22.27 16.83 -48.56
CA GLY A 30 -21.03 17.49 -48.16
C GLY A 30 -21.26 18.57 -47.09
N GLY A 31 -20.38 18.51 -46.09
CA GLY A 31 -20.14 19.58 -45.11
C GLY A 31 -18.63 19.68 -44.90
N SER A 32 -18.04 20.84 -45.18
CA SER A 32 -16.63 21.14 -45.00
C SER A 32 -16.28 21.23 -43.50
N GLY A 33 -15.96 20.09 -42.92
CA GLY A 33 -15.25 19.96 -41.65
C GLY A 33 -13.92 19.28 -41.97
N GLY A 34 -12.80 19.81 -41.46
CA GLY A 34 -11.50 19.15 -41.60
C GLY A 34 -11.55 17.72 -41.01
N PRO A 35 -10.63 16.84 -41.40
CA PRO A 35 -10.69 15.47 -41.00
C PRO A 35 -10.53 15.37 -39.46
N THR A 36 -11.64 15.12 -38.77
CA THR A 36 -11.57 14.54 -37.44
C THR A 36 -10.87 13.19 -37.60
N LYS A 37 -9.65 13.06 -37.09
CA LYS A 37 -8.99 11.76 -37.02
C LYS A 37 -9.93 10.78 -36.33
N ASP A 38 -10.26 9.70 -37.02
CA ASP A 38 -11.01 8.61 -36.43
C ASP A 38 -10.09 7.98 -35.38
N THR A 39 -10.41 8.19 -34.09
CA THR A 39 -9.60 7.73 -32.95
C THR A 39 -10.10 6.39 -32.44
N THR A 40 -11.09 5.78 -33.08
CA THR A 40 -11.65 4.50 -32.68
C THR A 40 -11.30 3.40 -33.69
N ALA A 41 -10.68 2.31 -33.18
CA ALA A 41 -10.63 1.05 -33.89
C ALA A 41 -11.72 0.15 -33.29
N ASP A 42 -12.88 0.06 -33.92
CA ASP A 42 -13.97 -0.80 -33.40
C ASP A 42 -13.49 -2.28 -33.34
N LYS A 43 -13.03 -2.67 -32.16
CA LYS A 43 -12.60 -4.03 -31.83
C LYS A 43 -13.76 -4.85 -31.28
N GLY A 44 -14.94 -4.24 -31.07
CA GLY A 44 -16.11 -4.88 -30.46
C GLY A 44 -15.90 -5.32 -29.01
N LEU A 45 -14.91 -4.74 -28.31
CA LEU A 45 -14.62 -5.06 -26.91
C LEU A 45 -15.50 -4.19 -25.99
N PRO A 46 -15.99 -4.76 -24.87
CA PRO A 46 -16.78 -3.98 -23.93
C PRO A 46 -15.92 -2.96 -23.20
N VAL A 47 -16.49 -1.78 -22.92
CA VAL A 47 -15.93 -0.79 -22.01
C VAL A 47 -15.77 -1.41 -20.62
N GLN A 48 -14.65 -1.16 -19.97
CA GLN A 48 -14.34 -1.67 -18.62
C GLN A 48 -14.54 -0.56 -17.58
N GLY A 49 -14.71 -0.95 -16.30
CA GLY A 49 -14.93 -0.06 -15.19
C GLY A 49 -16.39 0.29 -14.94
N THR A 50 -16.64 1.07 -13.89
CA THR A 50 -17.97 1.47 -13.44
C THR A 50 -18.22 2.96 -13.66
N THR A 51 -17.65 3.82 -12.82
CA THR A 51 -17.74 5.28 -12.96
C THR A 51 -16.52 5.80 -13.71
N LEU A 52 -15.31 5.41 -13.28
CA LEU A 52 -14.11 5.54 -14.09
C LEU A 52 -14.11 4.43 -15.13
N THR A 53 -14.00 4.80 -16.41
CA THR A 53 -14.10 3.83 -17.50
C THR A 53 -12.88 3.84 -18.41
N TYR A 54 -12.62 2.67 -18.98
CA TYR A 54 -11.63 2.45 -20.02
C TYR A 54 -12.30 1.90 -21.27
N ASP A 55 -12.10 2.58 -22.41
CA ASP A 55 -12.58 2.11 -23.71
C ASP A 55 -11.46 1.38 -24.47
N PRO A 56 -11.49 0.03 -24.55
CA PRO A 56 -10.48 -0.75 -25.25
C PRO A 56 -10.46 -0.54 -26.77
N ASN A 57 -11.48 0.15 -27.32
CA ASN A 57 -11.57 0.45 -28.77
C ASN A 57 -10.82 1.74 -29.14
N THR A 58 -10.20 2.44 -28.20
CA THR A 58 -9.35 3.61 -28.47
C THR A 58 -8.20 3.25 -29.41
N LEU A 59 -7.89 4.11 -30.38
CA LEU A 59 -6.74 3.95 -31.26
C LEU A 59 -5.50 4.62 -30.63
N VAL A 60 -4.67 3.83 -29.99
CA VAL A 60 -3.46 4.32 -29.30
C VAL A 60 -2.31 4.51 -30.29
N ASN A 61 -1.59 5.64 -30.18
CA ASN A 61 -0.47 6.03 -31.03
C ASN A 61 -0.82 5.94 -32.55
N ASN A 62 -2.05 6.29 -32.92
CA ASN A 62 -2.56 6.18 -34.30
C ASN A 62 -2.42 4.75 -34.90
N GLY A 63 -2.31 3.70 -34.07
CA GLY A 63 -2.08 2.34 -34.51
C GLY A 63 -0.62 2.01 -34.87
N GLU A 64 0.28 3.00 -34.84
CA GLU A 64 1.70 2.79 -35.10
C GLU A 64 2.39 2.08 -33.94
N PRO A 65 3.37 1.19 -34.24
CA PRO A 65 4.12 0.49 -33.20
C PRO A 65 4.83 1.45 -32.25
N ILE A 66 4.74 1.17 -30.95
CA ILE A 66 5.44 1.92 -29.90
C ILE A 66 5.90 0.96 -28.80
N THR A 67 7.08 1.23 -28.24
CA THR A 67 7.61 0.51 -27.07
C THR A 67 7.77 1.50 -25.93
N LEU A 68 7.21 1.16 -24.78
CA LEU A 68 7.34 1.89 -23.51
C LEU A 68 8.20 1.08 -22.56
N GLU A 69 9.01 1.75 -21.72
CA GLU A 69 9.59 1.13 -20.53
C GLU A 69 8.73 1.45 -19.31
N TRP A 70 8.54 0.44 -18.45
CA TRP A 70 7.91 0.57 -17.15
C TRP A 70 8.89 0.14 -16.07
N TRP A 71 9.42 1.10 -15.31
CA TRP A 71 10.36 0.83 -14.23
C TRP A 71 9.64 0.56 -12.91
N LEU A 72 10.12 -0.46 -12.21
CA LEU A 72 9.62 -0.89 -10.89
C LEU A 72 10.76 -1.48 -10.06
N TRP A 73 10.51 -1.80 -8.79
CA TRP A 73 11.51 -2.38 -7.87
C TRP A 73 11.10 -3.75 -7.32
N ASP A 74 9.84 -4.16 -7.46
CA ASP A 74 9.28 -5.45 -7.01
C ASP A 74 8.01 -5.77 -7.80
N GLY A 75 7.55 -7.04 -7.72
CA GLY A 75 6.30 -7.47 -8.35
C GLY A 75 6.36 -7.61 -9.87
N GLU A 76 7.52 -7.87 -10.43
CA GLU A 76 7.73 -7.99 -11.89
C GLU A 76 6.69 -8.89 -12.56
N GLU A 77 6.35 -10.04 -11.95
CA GLU A 77 5.36 -10.98 -12.48
C GLU A 77 3.98 -10.33 -12.60
N GLN A 78 3.51 -9.68 -11.52
CA GLN A 78 2.18 -9.06 -11.47
C GLN A 78 2.07 -7.88 -12.44
N PHE A 79 3.09 -7.03 -12.49
CA PHE A 79 3.11 -5.88 -13.41
C PHE A 79 3.29 -6.30 -14.88
N THR A 80 4.06 -7.37 -15.15
CA THR A 80 4.13 -7.97 -16.48
C THR A 80 2.76 -8.50 -16.93
N ALA A 81 1.95 -9.05 -16.02
CA ALA A 81 0.60 -9.49 -16.35
C ALA A 81 -0.30 -8.34 -16.84
N PHE A 82 -0.16 -7.11 -16.29
CA PHE A 82 -0.83 -5.92 -16.82
C PHE A 82 -0.35 -5.58 -18.23
N ALA A 83 0.98 -5.56 -18.45
CA ALA A 83 1.56 -5.27 -19.76
C ALA A 83 1.10 -6.27 -20.84
N ASP A 84 1.09 -7.56 -20.50
CA ASP A 84 0.65 -8.63 -21.39
C ASP A 84 -0.85 -8.58 -21.69
N ALA A 85 -1.68 -8.26 -20.68
CA ALA A 85 -3.11 -8.12 -20.88
C ALA A 85 -3.44 -6.91 -21.76
N TYR A 86 -2.77 -5.77 -21.53
CA TYR A 86 -2.91 -4.58 -22.35
C TYR A 86 -2.47 -4.81 -23.80
N ARG A 87 -1.36 -5.52 -24.03
CA ARG A 87 -0.87 -5.88 -25.35
C ARG A 87 -1.85 -6.72 -26.16
N LYS A 88 -2.68 -7.54 -25.51
CA LYS A 88 -3.76 -8.28 -26.19
C LYS A 88 -4.84 -7.35 -26.75
N ILE A 89 -5.06 -6.22 -26.12
CA ILE A 89 -6.01 -5.17 -26.55
C ILE A 89 -5.35 -4.27 -27.60
N HIS A 90 -4.10 -3.86 -27.37
CA HIS A 90 -3.33 -2.95 -28.23
C HIS A 90 -2.03 -3.62 -28.71
N PRO A 91 -2.08 -4.48 -29.76
CA PRO A 91 -0.91 -5.22 -30.23
C PRO A 91 0.24 -4.34 -30.75
N ASN A 92 -0.04 -3.09 -31.10
CA ASN A 92 0.93 -2.08 -31.50
C ASN A 92 1.70 -1.45 -30.33
N VAL A 93 1.27 -1.67 -29.06
CA VAL A 93 1.94 -1.14 -27.89
C VAL A 93 2.67 -2.26 -27.15
N GLU A 94 3.98 -2.15 -27.01
CA GLU A 94 4.81 -3.03 -26.19
C GLU A 94 5.21 -2.29 -24.92
N ILE A 95 4.92 -2.86 -23.74
CA ILE A 95 5.36 -2.33 -22.45
C ILE A 95 6.42 -3.28 -21.89
N LYS A 96 7.67 -2.81 -21.80
CA LYS A 96 8.79 -3.55 -21.22
C LYS A 96 8.90 -3.22 -19.74
N VAL A 97 8.59 -4.20 -18.91
CA VAL A 97 8.78 -4.11 -17.46
C VAL A 97 10.27 -4.26 -17.14
N VAL A 98 10.82 -3.33 -16.38
CA VAL A 98 12.24 -3.27 -16.02
C VAL A 98 12.36 -3.15 -14.48
N ASN A 99 12.78 -4.24 -13.86
CA ASN A 99 12.99 -4.30 -12.42
C ASN A 99 14.35 -3.72 -12.05
N GLN A 100 14.39 -2.83 -11.05
CA GLN A 100 15.59 -2.18 -10.51
C GLN A 100 15.67 -2.49 -9.02
N PRO A 101 16.87 -2.74 -8.44
CA PRO A 101 17.01 -2.82 -6.99
C PRO A 101 16.50 -1.54 -6.30
N TRP A 102 15.83 -1.69 -5.14
CA TRP A 102 15.22 -0.58 -4.40
C TRP A 102 16.15 0.61 -4.20
N ASP A 103 17.37 0.40 -3.69
CA ASP A 103 18.31 1.48 -3.39
C ASP A 103 18.77 2.23 -4.66
N ASP A 104 18.93 1.49 -5.76
CA ASP A 104 19.32 2.04 -7.06
C ASP A 104 18.16 2.81 -7.72
N TYR A 105 16.93 2.34 -7.54
CA TYR A 105 15.73 2.89 -8.18
C TYR A 105 15.58 4.39 -7.87
N TRP A 106 15.60 4.77 -6.60
CA TRP A 106 15.39 6.15 -6.16
C TRP A 106 16.53 7.10 -6.50
N THR A 107 17.71 6.57 -6.77
CA THR A 107 18.85 7.33 -7.26
C THR A 107 18.78 7.52 -8.79
N LYS A 108 18.39 6.49 -9.52
CA LYS A 108 18.40 6.46 -10.99
C LYS A 108 17.16 7.11 -11.59
N LEU A 109 15.98 6.88 -11.01
CA LEU A 109 14.71 7.34 -11.59
C LEU A 109 14.64 8.86 -11.79
N PRO A 110 14.95 9.73 -10.80
CA PRO A 110 14.87 11.18 -11.00
C PRO A 110 15.79 11.67 -12.13
N LEU A 111 16.93 11.02 -12.31
CA LEU A 111 17.87 11.35 -13.39
C LEU A 111 17.33 10.92 -14.76
N ALA A 112 16.75 9.72 -14.83
CA ALA A 112 16.16 9.19 -16.07
C ALA A 112 14.94 10.01 -16.52
N LEU A 113 14.15 10.53 -15.58
CA LEU A 113 12.94 11.31 -15.87
C LEU A 113 13.21 12.74 -16.33
N GLN A 114 14.45 13.24 -16.28
CA GLN A 114 14.78 14.59 -16.72
C GLN A 114 14.72 14.77 -18.25
N GLY A 115 14.82 13.68 -18.99
CA GLY A 115 14.84 13.67 -20.45
C GLY A 115 13.74 12.80 -21.08
N ASP A 116 13.73 12.79 -22.39
CA ASP A 116 12.77 12.05 -23.24
C ASP A 116 13.10 10.55 -23.42
N LYS A 117 14.24 10.10 -22.90
CA LYS A 117 14.75 8.71 -23.02
C LYS A 117 14.52 7.86 -21.77
N GLY A 118 13.98 8.45 -20.72
CA GLY A 118 13.64 7.73 -19.49
C GLY A 118 12.38 6.87 -19.67
N PRO A 119 12.03 6.08 -18.63
CA PRO A 119 10.83 5.25 -18.68
C PRO A 119 9.58 6.15 -18.88
N ALA A 120 8.65 5.68 -19.71
CA ALA A 120 7.37 6.37 -19.88
C ALA A 120 6.44 6.15 -18.68
N ILE A 121 6.58 4.98 -18.04
CA ILE A 121 5.79 4.53 -16.89
C ILE A 121 6.77 4.12 -15.79
N PHE A 122 6.44 4.42 -14.54
CA PHE A 122 7.29 4.06 -13.39
C PHE A 122 6.46 3.95 -12.12
N ASN A 123 6.84 3.03 -11.23
CA ASN A 123 6.18 2.92 -9.93
C ASN A 123 6.58 4.06 -9.01
N ILE A 124 5.64 4.51 -8.19
CA ILE A 124 5.82 5.56 -7.17
C ILE A 124 5.66 4.91 -5.81
N HIS A 125 6.48 5.34 -4.85
CA HIS A 125 6.30 5.03 -3.44
C HIS A 125 6.05 6.33 -2.67
N ASN A 126 5.13 6.31 -1.72
CA ASN A 126 4.70 7.51 -0.98
C ASN A 126 5.87 8.25 -0.32
N SER A 127 6.86 7.54 0.23
CA SER A 127 8.02 8.16 0.86
C SER A 127 8.98 8.89 -0.10
N HIS A 128 8.85 8.69 -1.41
CA HIS A 128 9.71 9.29 -2.44
C HIS A 128 8.96 10.19 -3.42
N HIS A 129 7.63 10.32 -3.26
CA HIS A 129 6.80 11.01 -4.25
C HIS A 129 7.21 12.47 -4.48
N GLU A 130 7.65 13.20 -3.46
CA GLU A 130 8.03 14.62 -3.58
C GLU A 130 9.17 14.85 -4.56
N ASN A 131 10.15 13.94 -4.59
CA ASN A 131 11.27 14.00 -5.53
C ASN A 131 10.88 13.62 -6.97
N ILE A 132 9.76 12.91 -7.13
CA ILE A 132 9.31 12.35 -8.41
C ILE A 132 8.17 13.17 -9.03
N LEU A 133 7.27 13.73 -8.22
CA LEU A 133 6.14 14.55 -8.69
C LEU A 133 6.52 15.64 -9.71
N PRO A 134 7.66 16.35 -9.59
CA PRO A 134 8.07 17.33 -10.60
C PRO A 134 8.24 16.77 -12.02
N TYR A 135 8.34 15.44 -12.16
CA TYR A 135 8.50 14.75 -13.45
C TYR A 135 7.23 14.02 -13.90
N CYS A 136 6.18 14.00 -13.08
CA CYS A 136 4.93 13.33 -13.41
C CYS A 136 4.05 14.18 -14.33
N ALA A 137 3.42 13.55 -15.31
CA ALA A 137 2.24 14.07 -15.98
C ALA A 137 1.00 13.83 -15.11
N ALA A 138 0.11 14.82 -15.07
CA ALA A 138 -1.18 14.61 -14.42
C ALA A 138 -1.98 13.55 -15.18
N TYR A 139 -2.77 12.76 -14.46
CA TYR A 139 -3.65 11.77 -15.04
C TYR A 139 -4.77 12.44 -15.84
N ASP A 140 -5.04 11.90 -17.03
CA ASP A 140 -6.18 12.28 -17.87
C ASP A 140 -7.39 11.41 -17.50
N ILE A 141 -7.94 11.64 -16.31
CA ILE A 141 -9.11 10.93 -15.78
C ILE A 141 -10.12 11.93 -15.20
N ASP A 142 -11.38 11.51 -15.11
CA ASP A 142 -12.40 12.23 -14.37
C ASP A 142 -12.15 12.08 -12.87
N LEU A 143 -11.92 13.19 -12.15
CA LEU A 143 -11.57 13.17 -10.74
C LEU A 143 -12.74 12.76 -9.85
N ASP A 144 -13.99 13.10 -10.23
CA ASP A 144 -15.17 12.72 -9.45
C ASP A 144 -15.49 11.24 -9.64
N ALA A 145 -15.26 10.70 -10.85
CA ALA A 145 -15.30 9.26 -11.09
C ALA A 145 -14.22 8.53 -10.26
N ALA A 146 -12.99 9.06 -10.24
CA ALA A 146 -11.92 8.48 -9.44
C ALA A 146 -12.26 8.49 -7.93
N ARG A 147 -12.86 9.56 -7.40
CA ARG A 147 -13.33 9.62 -6.01
C ARG A 147 -14.46 8.64 -5.69
N THR A 148 -15.26 8.29 -6.69
CA THR A 148 -16.33 7.29 -6.54
C THR A 148 -15.77 5.88 -6.50
N ASP A 149 -14.79 5.59 -7.35
CA ASP A 149 -14.29 4.24 -7.56
C ASP A 149 -13.06 3.90 -6.69
N PHE A 150 -12.38 4.90 -6.09
CA PHE A 150 -11.20 4.67 -5.24
C PHE A 150 -11.28 5.43 -3.91
N VAL A 151 -10.87 4.79 -2.84
CA VAL A 151 -10.69 5.44 -1.53
C VAL A 151 -9.40 6.26 -1.50
N GLY A 152 -9.34 7.28 -0.65
CA GLY A 152 -8.12 8.05 -0.40
C GLY A 152 -7.73 9.06 -1.49
N VAL A 153 -8.53 9.24 -2.53
CA VAL A 153 -8.21 10.17 -3.64
C VAL A 153 -7.96 11.60 -3.17
N SER A 154 -8.63 12.05 -2.10
CA SER A 154 -8.46 13.40 -1.55
C SER A 154 -7.01 13.71 -1.16
N GLY A 155 -6.28 12.73 -0.63
CA GLY A 155 -4.87 12.87 -0.24
C GLY A 155 -3.90 13.01 -1.42
N HIS A 156 -4.33 12.65 -2.62
CA HIS A 156 -3.51 12.70 -3.84
C HIS A 156 -3.80 13.90 -4.74
N VAL A 157 -4.75 14.76 -4.35
CA VAL A 157 -5.13 15.92 -5.16
C VAL A 157 -4.16 17.08 -4.90
N ILE A 158 -3.42 17.47 -5.92
CA ILE A 158 -2.50 18.62 -5.93
C ILE A 158 -2.97 19.60 -6.99
N ASP A 159 -3.33 20.82 -6.61
CA ASP A 159 -3.84 21.88 -7.52
C ASP A 159 -4.99 21.39 -8.43
N GLY A 160 -5.91 20.60 -7.87
CA GLY A 160 -7.08 20.05 -8.57
C GLY A 160 -6.76 18.92 -9.55
N ARG A 161 -5.58 18.32 -9.48
CA ARG A 161 -5.12 17.22 -10.34
C ARG A 161 -4.58 16.07 -9.51
N VAL A 162 -4.55 14.88 -10.10
CA VAL A 162 -3.87 13.69 -9.54
C VAL A 162 -2.75 13.25 -10.47
N TYR A 163 -1.68 12.76 -9.88
CA TYR A 163 -0.47 12.27 -10.57
C TYR A 163 -0.21 10.82 -10.29
N TYR A 164 -0.84 10.28 -9.27
CA TYR A 164 -0.92 8.88 -8.85
C TYR A 164 -2.05 8.74 -7.84
N LEU A 165 -2.53 7.52 -7.66
CA LEU A 165 -3.49 7.12 -6.63
C LEU A 165 -2.93 5.91 -5.89
N ASP A 166 -3.59 5.46 -4.85
CA ASP A 166 -3.31 4.16 -4.28
C ASP A 166 -4.26 3.11 -4.88
N TYR A 167 -3.71 1.94 -5.27
CA TYR A 167 -4.52 0.79 -5.69
C TYR A 167 -4.86 -0.13 -4.52
N GLY A 168 -4.17 0.04 -3.39
CA GLY A 168 -4.42 -0.69 -2.16
C GLY A 168 -3.77 -0.02 -0.96
N LEU A 169 -4.22 -0.39 0.23
CA LEU A 169 -3.72 0.11 1.50
C LEU A 169 -3.14 -1.03 2.33
N MET A 170 -1.91 -0.85 2.79
CA MET A 170 -1.17 -1.81 3.59
C MET A 170 -1.12 -1.35 5.04
N THR A 171 -1.20 -2.29 5.98
CA THR A 171 -0.99 -2.00 7.41
C THR A 171 0.00 -2.96 8.03
N GLY A 172 0.50 -2.60 9.21
CA GLY A 172 1.37 -3.45 10.02
C GLY A 172 0.59 -4.49 10.82
N LEU A 173 1.24 -5.61 11.11
CA LEU A 173 0.69 -6.68 11.92
C LEU A 173 1.81 -7.53 12.56
N ILE A 174 1.43 -8.44 13.45
CA ILE A 174 2.37 -9.36 14.08
C ILE A 174 2.41 -10.69 13.29
N TYR A 175 3.62 -11.13 12.99
CA TYR A 175 3.92 -12.46 12.48
C TYR A 175 4.44 -13.33 13.62
N TYR A 176 4.03 -14.61 13.68
CA TYR A 176 4.53 -15.55 14.69
C TYR A 176 4.93 -16.90 14.07
N ASN A 177 6.00 -17.48 14.57
CA ASN A 177 6.49 -18.80 14.18
C ASN A 177 5.70 -19.89 14.91
N LYS A 178 4.91 -20.68 14.16
CA LYS A 178 4.03 -21.71 14.75
C LYS A 178 4.78 -22.84 15.43
N ALA A 179 5.98 -23.19 14.95
CA ALA A 179 6.79 -24.22 15.58
C ALA A 179 7.28 -23.77 16.97
N MET A 180 7.79 -22.54 17.09
CA MET A 180 8.19 -21.95 18.36
C MET A 180 7.00 -21.74 19.30
N TRP A 181 5.86 -21.32 18.75
CA TRP A 181 4.61 -21.17 19.47
C TRP A 181 4.18 -22.48 20.12
N SER A 182 4.10 -23.55 19.34
CA SER A 182 3.76 -24.89 19.82
C SER A 182 4.79 -25.44 20.81
N ALA A 183 6.08 -25.23 20.59
CA ALA A 183 7.15 -25.66 21.49
C ALA A 183 7.03 -24.99 22.88
N ALA A 184 6.54 -23.77 22.95
CA ALA A 184 6.22 -23.07 24.19
C ALA A 184 4.88 -23.49 24.81
N GLY A 185 4.16 -24.48 24.22
CA GLY A 185 2.85 -24.94 24.68
C GLY A 185 1.76 -23.89 24.51
N LEU A 186 1.87 -23.04 23.48
CA LEU A 186 0.87 -22.04 23.09
C LEU A 186 0.00 -22.59 21.96
N THR A 187 -1.24 -22.12 21.89
CA THR A 187 -2.26 -22.47 20.91
C THR A 187 -2.84 -21.20 20.27
N GLU A 188 -3.74 -21.31 19.33
CA GLU A 188 -4.46 -20.14 18.76
C GLU A 188 -5.27 -19.36 19.81
N ALA A 189 -5.70 -20.03 20.89
CA ALA A 189 -6.41 -19.37 21.99
C ALA A 189 -5.51 -18.41 22.80
N ASP A 190 -4.19 -18.56 22.69
CA ASP A 190 -3.20 -17.75 23.39
C ASP A 190 -2.75 -16.54 22.55
N ILE A 191 -3.34 -16.32 21.37
CA ILE A 191 -3.05 -15.12 20.57
C ILE A 191 -3.43 -13.88 21.37
N PRO A 192 -2.46 -13.00 21.69
CA PRO A 192 -2.68 -11.87 22.58
C PRO A 192 -3.55 -10.80 21.91
N LYS A 193 -4.51 -10.29 22.68
CA LYS A 193 -5.40 -9.20 22.25
C LYS A 193 -5.00 -7.85 22.82
N THR A 194 -4.23 -7.87 23.92
CA THR A 194 -3.73 -6.67 24.58
C THR A 194 -2.21 -6.67 24.61
N TRP A 195 -1.61 -5.47 24.74
CA TRP A 195 -0.17 -5.34 24.90
C TRP A 195 0.35 -5.99 26.20
N GLU A 196 -0.47 -6.08 27.24
CA GLU A 196 -0.10 -6.80 28.47
C GLU A 196 0.01 -8.31 28.21
N GLU A 197 -0.99 -8.90 27.56
CA GLU A 197 -0.95 -10.32 27.15
C GLU A 197 0.21 -10.56 26.19
N PHE A 198 0.46 -9.63 25.26
CA PHE A 198 1.59 -9.71 24.32
C PHE A 198 2.94 -9.78 25.02
N ARG A 199 3.18 -8.92 26.00
CA ARG A 199 4.41 -8.96 26.82
C ARG A 199 4.58 -10.31 27.52
N ALA A 200 3.51 -10.86 28.09
CA ALA A 200 3.55 -12.17 28.75
C ALA A 200 3.88 -13.30 27.77
N VAL A 201 3.27 -13.32 26.59
CA VAL A 201 3.54 -14.28 25.52
C VAL A 201 4.96 -14.14 24.99
N ALA A 202 5.41 -12.92 24.71
CA ALA A 202 6.76 -12.66 24.23
C ALA A 202 7.84 -13.15 25.23
N LYS A 203 7.64 -12.91 26.53
CA LYS A 203 8.52 -13.45 27.58
C LYS A 203 8.56 -14.98 27.59
N LYS A 204 7.39 -15.63 27.44
CA LYS A 204 7.30 -17.09 27.39
C LYS A 204 8.01 -17.68 26.18
N LEU A 205 8.05 -16.96 25.08
CA LEU A 205 8.72 -17.35 23.84
C LEU A 205 10.22 -17.03 23.82
N THR A 206 10.74 -16.29 24.80
CA THR A 206 12.15 -15.89 24.84
C THR A 206 13.01 -17.02 25.44
N ILE A 207 14.15 -17.32 24.82
CA ILE A 207 15.12 -18.29 25.30
C ILE A 207 16.48 -17.62 25.45
N GLY A 208 16.97 -17.56 26.69
CA GLY A 208 18.22 -16.88 27.05
C GLY A 208 18.00 -15.38 27.27
N GLU A 209 19.08 -14.67 27.63
CA GLU A 209 19.08 -13.22 27.81
C GLU A 209 20.45 -12.61 27.49
N GLY A 210 20.49 -11.32 27.14
CA GLY A 210 21.71 -10.60 26.82
C GLY A 210 22.55 -11.34 25.78
N GLY A 211 23.85 -11.53 26.03
CA GLY A 211 24.77 -12.22 25.11
C GLY A 211 24.53 -13.71 24.95
N SER A 212 23.63 -14.32 25.74
CA SER A 212 23.20 -15.72 25.63
C SER A 212 21.79 -15.87 25.03
N LEU A 213 21.19 -14.80 24.51
CA LEU A 213 19.91 -14.85 23.84
C LEU A 213 20.01 -15.73 22.58
N SER A 214 19.28 -16.85 22.58
CA SER A 214 19.27 -17.80 21.45
C SER A 214 17.97 -17.77 20.66
N GLN A 215 16.89 -17.27 21.26
CA GLN A 215 15.60 -17.03 20.62
C GLN A 215 14.98 -15.75 21.17
N ALA A 216 14.72 -14.79 20.31
CA ALA A 216 13.93 -13.63 20.69
C ALA A 216 12.44 -13.99 20.72
N GLY A 217 11.74 -13.64 21.78
CA GLY A 217 10.29 -13.76 21.83
C GLY A 217 9.61 -12.77 20.88
N PHE A 218 10.18 -11.56 20.77
CA PHE A 218 9.78 -10.56 19.83
C PHE A 218 10.98 -9.72 19.37
N ASN A 219 11.20 -9.66 18.06
CA ASN A 219 12.21 -8.80 17.45
C ASN A 219 11.54 -7.83 16.48
N PHE A 220 11.83 -6.54 16.62
CA PHE A 220 11.22 -5.46 15.85
C PHE A 220 12.22 -4.34 15.51
N ASN A 221 13.51 -4.61 15.56
CA ASN A 221 14.56 -3.59 15.42
C ASN A 221 14.45 -2.82 14.09
N THR A 222 14.16 -3.48 12.98
CA THR A 222 13.99 -2.84 11.66
C THR A 222 12.70 -2.02 11.59
N SER A 223 11.64 -2.46 12.26
CA SER A 223 10.28 -1.90 12.16
C SER A 223 9.87 -1.08 13.39
N ALA A 224 10.78 -0.76 14.31
CA ALA A 224 10.48 -0.09 15.57
C ALA A 224 9.76 1.26 15.37
N TYR A 225 10.20 2.06 14.40
CA TYR A 225 9.57 3.35 14.11
C TYR A 225 8.18 3.19 13.47
N VAL A 226 7.99 2.15 12.65
CA VAL A 226 6.69 1.84 12.05
C VAL A 226 5.68 1.49 13.12
N LEU A 227 6.08 0.60 14.05
CA LEU A 227 5.25 0.20 15.19
C LEU A 227 4.95 1.39 16.12
N LEU A 228 5.92 2.30 16.36
CA LEU A 228 5.69 3.51 17.14
C LEU A 228 4.62 4.39 16.50
N LEU A 229 4.75 4.68 15.21
CA LEU A 229 3.81 5.54 14.47
C LEU A 229 2.42 4.92 14.36
N GLY A 230 2.32 3.58 14.21
CA GLY A 230 1.03 2.87 14.18
C GLY A 230 0.37 2.81 15.55
N LYS A 231 1.13 2.44 16.59
CA LYS A 231 0.64 2.32 17.96
C LYS A 231 0.10 3.64 18.53
N HIS A 232 0.65 4.77 18.11
CA HIS A 232 0.20 6.10 18.51
C HIS A 232 -1.32 6.28 18.35
N TYR A 233 -1.87 5.85 17.22
CA TYR A 233 -3.31 6.00 16.94
C TYR A 233 -4.21 5.20 17.88
N GLN A 234 -3.71 4.14 18.52
CA GLN A 234 -4.50 3.37 19.47
C GLN A 234 -4.96 4.19 20.68
N SER A 235 -4.26 5.28 20.99
CA SER A 235 -4.57 6.18 22.11
C SER A 235 -5.73 7.13 21.85
N GLY A 236 -6.17 7.28 20.59
CA GLY A 236 -7.20 8.23 20.18
C GLY A 236 -6.65 9.60 19.79
N THR A 237 -5.37 9.69 19.45
CA THR A 237 -4.73 10.93 18.98
C THR A 237 -4.24 10.79 17.55
N ASN A 238 -4.35 11.84 16.76
CA ASN A 238 -3.81 11.90 15.42
C ASN A 238 -2.30 12.20 15.45
N LEU A 239 -1.59 11.76 14.42
CA LEU A 239 -0.17 12.04 14.27
C LEU A 239 0.10 13.48 13.83
N PHE A 240 -0.86 14.10 13.16
CA PHE A 240 -0.76 15.49 12.71
C PHE A 240 -1.72 16.41 13.48
N ASP A 241 -1.42 17.71 13.44
CA ASP A 241 -2.30 18.74 13.97
C ASP A 241 -3.62 18.82 13.16
N LYS A 242 -4.59 19.61 13.64
CA LYS A 242 -5.90 19.73 13.00
C LYS A 242 -5.83 20.28 11.57
N GLU A 243 -4.81 21.05 11.28
CA GLU A 243 -4.54 21.59 9.96
C GLU A 243 -3.84 20.56 9.05
N GLY A 244 -3.41 19.42 9.59
CA GLY A 244 -2.72 18.34 8.86
C GLY A 244 -1.32 18.72 8.38
N LYS A 245 -0.66 19.72 8.99
CA LYS A 245 0.58 20.33 8.52
C LYS A 245 1.78 20.20 9.45
N LYS A 246 1.54 19.83 10.70
CA LYS A 246 2.59 19.63 11.69
C LYS A 246 2.45 18.29 12.36
N VAL A 247 3.58 17.62 12.54
CA VAL A 247 3.59 16.34 13.24
C VAL A 247 3.51 16.53 14.75
N GLN A 248 2.91 15.57 15.45
CA GLN A 248 2.75 15.56 16.89
C GLN A 248 3.54 14.39 17.53
N LEU A 249 4.88 14.46 17.45
CA LEU A 249 5.75 13.42 18.02
C LEU A 249 6.20 13.73 19.45
N ASP A 250 6.37 15.00 19.82
CA ASP A 250 6.82 15.40 21.17
C ASP A 250 5.62 15.49 22.14
N THR A 251 4.80 14.44 22.20
CA THR A 251 3.65 14.35 23.09
C THR A 251 3.89 13.31 24.18
N ASP A 252 3.13 13.41 25.29
CA ASP A 252 3.24 12.42 26.36
C ASP A 252 2.80 11.01 25.91
N VAL A 253 1.88 10.95 24.94
CA VAL A 253 1.45 9.67 24.33
C VAL A 253 2.58 9.01 23.59
N VAL A 254 3.26 9.71 22.66
CA VAL A 254 4.36 9.15 21.90
C VAL A 254 5.55 8.80 22.80
N LYS A 255 5.83 9.62 23.82
CA LYS A 255 6.86 9.31 24.84
C LYS A 255 6.54 8.02 25.59
N ALA A 256 5.27 7.81 25.98
CA ALA A 256 4.84 6.57 26.63
C ALA A 256 4.91 5.37 25.68
N ASP A 257 4.55 5.53 24.42
CA ASP A 257 4.65 4.48 23.41
C ASP A 257 6.12 4.11 23.13
N LEU A 258 7.01 5.07 23.02
CA LEU A 258 8.45 4.82 22.86
C LEU A 258 9.03 4.15 24.12
N ALA A 259 8.61 4.56 25.33
CA ALA A 259 9.01 3.90 26.57
C ALA A 259 8.53 2.44 26.60
N PHE A 260 7.31 2.17 26.15
CA PHE A 260 6.82 0.79 26.02
C PHE A 260 7.72 -0.07 25.09
N LEU A 261 8.13 0.47 23.94
CA LEU A 261 9.03 -0.25 23.02
C LEU A 261 10.40 -0.50 23.63
N THR A 262 10.97 0.50 24.31
CA THR A 262 12.26 0.34 25.02
C THR A 262 12.18 -0.66 26.15
N ASP A 263 11.05 -0.71 26.87
CA ASP A 263 10.81 -1.65 27.96
C ASP A 263 10.78 -3.11 27.49
N LEU A 264 10.28 -3.38 26.29
CA LEU A 264 10.28 -4.74 25.71
C LEU A 264 11.70 -5.35 25.68
N TYR A 265 12.70 -4.55 25.32
CA TYR A 265 14.10 -4.99 25.34
C TYR A 265 14.79 -4.75 26.68
N GLY A 266 14.58 -3.57 27.29
CA GLY A 266 15.27 -3.16 28.51
C GLY A 266 14.80 -3.84 29.79
N VAL A 267 13.48 -3.98 29.95
CA VAL A 267 12.82 -4.52 31.15
C VAL A 267 12.37 -5.95 30.95
N ASP A 268 11.62 -6.22 29.89
CA ASP A 268 11.00 -7.52 29.62
C ASP A 268 11.99 -8.53 29.03
N LYS A 269 13.09 -8.06 28.44
CA LYS A 269 14.15 -8.90 27.86
C LYS A 269 13.65 -9.85 26.76
N VAL A 270 12.59 -9.45 26.03
CA VAL A 270 11.98 -10.32 24.98
C VAL A 270 12.81 -10.42 23.71
N GLY A 271 13.86 -9.64 23.59
CA GLY A 271 14.80 -9.54 22.49
C GLY A 271 15.94 -8.60 22.85
N SER A 272 16.67 -8.16 21.84
CA SER A 272 17.70 -7.12 21.97
C SER A 272 17.75 -6.31 20.69
N PRO A 273 18.07 -5.01 20.75
CA PRO A 273 18.31 -4.20 19.56
C PRO A 273 19.35 -4.78 18.61
N ASP A 274 20.35 -5.50 19.15
CA ASP A 274 21.45 -6.12 18.40
C ASP A 274 21.19 -7.59 18.04
N PHE A 275 20.01 -8.13 18.33
CA PHE A 275 19.69 -9.53 18.05
C PHE A 275 19.36 -9.72 16.56
N GLY A 276 20.29 -10.37 15.85
CA GLY A 276 20.25 -10.44 14.39
C GLY A 276 20.60 -9.09 13.75
N SER A 277 20.94 -9.09 12.48
CA SER A 277 21.22 -7.86 11.73
C SER A 277 19.93 -7.11 11.37
N ASP A 278 18.84 -7.86 11.23
CA ASP A 278 17.55 -7.42 10.71
C ASP A 278 16.45 -8.29 11.31
N SER A 279 15.35 -7.69 11.78
CA SER A 279 14.24 -8.43 12.40
C SER A 279 13.51 -9.35 11.42
N ASP A 280 13.50 -8.98 10.14
CA ASP A 280 12.83 -9.74 9.10
C ASP A 280 13.63 -11.01 8.78
N GLU A 281 14.96 -10.86 8.62
CA GLU A 281 15.85 -12.00 8.44
C GLU A 281 15.86 -12.91 9.67
N ALA A 282 15.94 -12.34 10.88
CA ALA A 282 15.93 -13.12 12.12
C ALA A 282 14.66 -13.95 12.26
N PHE A 283 13.49 -13.40 11.89
CA PHE A 283 12.25 -14.14 11.88
C PHE A 283 12.25 -15.23 10.79
N GLY A 284 12.60 -14.89 9.55
CA GLY A 284 12.65 -15.83 8.44
C GLY A 284 13.60 -16.99 8.66
N GLN A 285 14.72 -16.77 9.36
CA GLN A 285 15.71 -17.77 9.75
C GLN A 285 15.29 -18.58 11.00
N GLY A 286 14.15 -18.27 11.63
CA GLY A 286 13.69 -18.97 12.81
C GLY A 286 14.49 -18.63 14.08
N LEU A 287 15.03 -17.42 14.19
CA LEU A 287 15.71 -16.92 15.38
C LEU A 287 14.78 -16.12 16.29
N SER A 288 13.68 -15.58 15.74
CA SER A 288 12.68 -14.83 16.47
C SER A 288 11.32 -15.50 16.40
N ALA A 289 10.63 -15.59 17.54
CA ALA A 289 9.31 -16.21 17.61
C ALA A 289 8.20 -15.30 17.10
N MET A 290 8.34 -13.99 17.23
CA MET A 290 7.44 -12.98 16.69
C MET A 290 8.21 -11.81 16.10
N THR A 291 7.63 -11.19 15.10
CA THR A 291 8.08 -9.90 14.53
C THR A 291 6.88 -9.05 14.15
N TYR A 292 7.07 -7.72 14.09
CA TYR A 292 6.10 -6.79 13.51
C TYR A 292 6.58 -6.37 12.13
N ASN A 293 5.70 -6.44 11.14
CA ASN A 293 6.01 -6.02 9.78
C ASN A 293 4.74 -5.64 9.01
N TRP A 294 4.93 -5.03 7.86
CA TRP A 294 3.89 -4.74 6.89
C TRP A 294 3.30 -5.99 6.24
N GLY A 295 2.10 -5.88 5.65
CA GLY A 295 1.41 -6.98 4.97
C GLY A 295 2.22 -7.67 3.87
N HIS A 296 3.04 -6.91 3.09
CA HIS A 296 3.87 -7.47 2.01
C HIS A 296 4.87 -8.53 2.48
N TYR A 297 5.26 -8.49 3.76
CA TYR A 297 6.20 -9.45 4.31
C TYR A 297 5.67 -10.89 4.25
N TYR A 298 4.33 -11.08 4.22
CA TYR A 298 3.73 -12.39 4.00
C TYR A 298 4.24 -13.05 2.71
N GLY A 299 4.21 -12.34 1.59
CA GLY A 299 4.73 -12.81 0.32
C GLY A 299 6.25 -13.02 0.36
N SER A 300 6.98 -12.07 0.95
CA SER A 300 8.44 -12.18 1.10
C SER A 300 8.87 -13.41 1.90
N LEU A 301 8.14 -13.77 2.96
CA LEU A 301 8.39 -15.00 3.71
C LEU A 301 8.17 -16.26 2.86
N LYS A 302 7.09 -16.30 2.09
CA LYS A 302 6.81 -17.42 1.19
C LYS A 302 7.89 -17.62 0.14
N ASP A 303 8.42 -16.54 -0.40
CA ASP A 303 9.44 -16.58 -1.45
C ASP A 303 10.84 -16.90 -0.91
N LYS A 304 11.26 -16.21 0.15
CA LYS A 304 12.63 -16.30 0.68
C LYS A 304 12.83 -17.40 1.72
N TYR A 305 11.78 -17.71 2.49
CA TYR A 305 11.84 -18.67 3.61
C TYR A 305 10.70 -19.68 3.54
N PRO A 306 10.57 -20.47 2.46
CA PRO A 306 9.42 -21.35 2.22
C PRO A 306 9.24 -22.46 3.26
N SER A 307 10.27 -22.73 4.09
CA SER A 307 10.23 -23.73 5.14
C SER A 307 9.63 -23.23 6.46
N ILE A 308 9.45 -21.91 6.64
CA ILE A 308 8.88 -21.39 7.88
C ILE A 308 7.35 -21.56 7.85
N ASP A 309 6.80 -22.21 8.87
CA ASP A 309 5.36 -22.22 9.14
C ASP A 309 5.03 -21.08 10.10
N PHE A 310 4.30 -20.11 9.61
CA PHE A 310 3.97 -18.91 10.36
C PHE A 310 2.47 -18.60 10.32
N GLY A 311 2.03 -17.85 11.30
CA GLY A 311 0.71 -17.23 11.33
C GLY A 311 0.84 -15.73 11.54
N THR A 312 -0.29 -15.06 11.46
CA THR A 312 -0.39 -13.62 11.65
C THR A 312 -1.53 -13.27 12.58
N PHE A 313 -1.40 -12.17 13.30
CA PHE A 313 -2.49 -11.58 14.05
C PHE A 313 -2.37 -10.06 14.08
N GLN A 314 -3.50 -9.40 14.29
CA GLN A 314 -3.62 -7.97 14.41
C GLN A 314 -2.76 -7.42 15.55
N THR A 315 -2.25 -6.20 15.43
CA THR A 315 -1.57 -5.51 16.54
C THR A 315 -2.44 -5.50 17.79
N PRO A 316 -1.90 -5.93 18.97
CA PRO A 316 -2.63 -5.87 20.23
C PRO A 316 -3.02 -4.43 20.59
N ILE A 317 -4.03 -4.27 21.41
CA ILE A 317 -4.56 -2.97 21.87
C ILE A 317 -4.23 -2.70 23.33
N GLY A 318 -4.47 -1.46 23.80
CA GLY A 318 -4.15 -1.07 25.17
C GLY A 318 -4.99 -1.77 26.24
N ALA A 319 -6.28 -2.05 25.98
CA ALA A 319 -7.18 -2.69 26.92
C ALA A 319 -8.20 -3.58 26.23
N ALA A 320 -8.51 -4.73 26.85
CA ALA A 320 -9.52 -5.64 26.34
C ALA A 320 -10.94 -5.04 26.40
N GLY A 321 -11.76 -5.34 25.38
CA GLY A 321 -13.19 -5.07 25.37
C GLY A 321 -13.64 -3.70 24.87
N ALA A 322 -12.71 -2.81 24.52
CA ALA A 322 -13.02 -1.55 23.83
C ALA A 322 -12.32 -1.56 22.47
N ALA A 323 -13.00 -1.15 21.39
CA ALA A 323 -12.32 -0.89 20.13
C ALA A 323 -11.33 0.27 20.32
N PRO A 324 -10.10 0.19 19.80
CA PRO A 324 -9.18 1.34 19.81
C PRO A 324 -9.71 2.40 18.84
N TYR A 325 -9.19 3.61 18.91
CA TYR A 325 -9.41 4.63 17.88
C TYR A 325 -9.01 4.08 16.51
N ALA A 326 -7.78 3.62 16.38
CA ALA A 326 -7.37 2.75 15.28
C ALA A 326 -6.45 1.64 15.79
N TYR A 327 -6.40 0.49 15.11
CA TYR A 327 -5.46 -0.59 15.43
C TYR A 327 -4.03 -0.21 15.03
N ASP A 328 -3.91 0.41 13.88
CA ASP A 328 -2.64 0.82 13.26
C ASP A 328 -2.92 1.84 12.16
N ARG A 329 -1.87 2.34 11.52
CA ARG A 329 -1.96 3.15 10.31
C ARG A 329 -1.87 2.30 9.05
N CYS A 330 -2.42 2.83 7.97
CA CYS A 330 -2.16 2.34 6.63
C CYS A 330 -1.07 3.15 5.93
N ASN A 331 -0.38 2.50 5.00
CA ASN A 331 0.40 3.10 3.93
C ASN A 331 -0.23 2.75 2.58
N GLY A 332 -0.20 3.67 1.62
CA GLY A 332 -0.76 3.43 0.30
C GLY A 332 0.26 2.78 -0.65
N GLU A 333 -0.22 1.83 -1.46
CA GLU A 333 0.51 1.26 -2.58
C GLU A 333 0.08 1.94 -3.86
N SER A 334 0.99 2.70 -4.47
CA SER A 334 0.65 3.69 -5.48
C SER A 334 0.56 3.11 -6.89
N THR A 335 -0.37 3.65 -7.67
CA THR A 335 -0.47 3.43 -9.10
C THR A 335 0.74 4.00 -9.84
N PRO A 336 1.04 3.53 -11.08
CA PRO A 336 2.21 4.01 -11.81
C PRO A 336 2.16 5.49 -12.17
N GLY A 337 3.27 6.20 -12.04
CA GLY A 337 3.46 7.54 -12.59
C GLY A 337 3.70 7.53 -14.10
N ILE A 338 3.39 8.66 -14.75
CA ILE A 338 3.62 8.88 -16.18
C ILE A 338 4.67 9.98 -16.35
N ASN A 339 5.72 9.71 -17.12
CA ASN A 339 6.79 10.67 -17.38
C ASN A 339 6.31 11.81 -18.28
N LYS A 340 6.23 13.03 -17.73
CA LYS A 340 5.81 14.22 -18.49
C LYS A 340 6.79 14.63 -19.60
N ASN A 341 8.05 14.16 -19.53
CA ASN A 341 9.09 14.46 -20.51
C ASN A 341 9.20 13.37 -21.59
N ALA A 342 8.44 12.28 -21.50
CA ALA A 342 8.39 11.27 -22.54
C ALA A 342 7.81 11.84 -23.86
N PRO A 343 8.14 11.28 -25.02
CA PRO A 343 7.53 11.69 -26.30
C PRO A 343 5.99 11.63 -26.26
N ALA A 344 5.33 12.51 -26.99
CA ALA A 344 3.86 12.68 -26.93
C ALA A 344 3.09 11.35 -27.16
N GLY A 345 3.50 10.53 -28.14
CA GLY A 345 2.88 9.21 -28.37
C GLY A 345 3.10 8.24 -27.20
N ALA A 346 4.23 8.34 -26.49
CA ALA A 346 4.49 7.54 -25.30
C ALA A 346 3.63 8.00 -24.11
N GLN A 347 3.43 9.31 -23.95
CA GLN A 347 2.53 9.84 -22.92
C GLN A 347 1.07 9.44 -23.21
N GLU A 348 0.62 9.54 -24.47
CA GLU A 348 -0.72 9.11 -24.89
C GLU A 348 -0.94 7.62 -24.55
N ALA A 349 -0.01 6.76 -24.94
CA ALA A 349 -0.10 5.33 -24.67
C ALA A 349 -0.04 5.01 -23.16
N ALA A 350 0.76 5.75 -22.38
CA ALA A 350 0.83 5.59 -20.93
C ALA A 350 -0.47 6.04 -20.23
N GLN A 351 -1.12 7.12 -20.70
CA GLN A 351 -2.43 7.55 -20.16
C GLN A 351 -3.52 6.52 -20.46
N ASP A 352 -3.54 5.96 -21.67
CA ASP A 352 -4.49 4.91 -22.04
C ASP A 352 -4.26 3.64 -21.22
N PHE A 353 -2.99 3.21 -21.09
CA PHE A 353 -2.61 2.11 -20.22
C PHE A 353 -3.01 2.33 -18.77
N LEU A 354 -2.86 3.54 -18.24
CA LEU A 354 -3.27 3.85 -16.87
C LEU A 354 -4.78 3.67 -16.66
N LYS A 355 -5.62 4.10 -17.61
CA LYS A 355 -7.08 3.87 -17.54
C LYS A 355 -7.40 2.37 -17.53
N PHE A 356 -6.70 1.58 -18.35
CA PHE A 356 -6.76 0.12 -18.31
C PHE A 356 -6.32 -0.44 -16.95
N PHE A 357 -5.20 0.05 -16.40
CA PHE A 357 -4.69 -0.38 -15.08
C PHE A 357 -5.75 -0.17 -13.99
N LEU A 358 -6.32 1.04 -13.91
CA LEU A 358 -7.29 1.42 -12.88
C LEU A 358 -8.63 0.65 -12.99
N THR A 359 -8.97 0.10 -14.16
CA THR A 359 -10.23 -0.61 -14.39
C THR A 359 -10.06 -2.13 -14.51
N SER A 360 -8.85 -2.65 -14.28
CA SER A 360 -8.54 -4.08 -14.40
C SER A 360 -8.68 -4.79 -13.05
N ASP A 361 -9.91 -4.97 -12.58
CA ASP A 361 -10.22 -5.53 -11.25
C ASP A 361 -9.49 -6.85 -10.95
N GLU A 362 -9.44 -7.78 -11.92
CA GLU A 362 -8.77 -9.08 -11.71
C GLU A 362 -7.27 -8.92 -11.48
N LEU A 363 -6.62 -7.99 -12.17
CA LEU A 363 -5.18 -7.73 -12.02
C LEU A 363 -4.90 -6.92 -10.75
N LEU A 364 -5.75 -5.96 -10.40
CA LEU A 364 -5.68 -5.23 -9.13
C LEU A 364 -5.91 -6.17 -7.94
N LYS A 365 -6.84 -7.12 -8.04
CA LYS A 365 -7.03 -8.17 -7.04
C LYS A 365 -5.74 -8.97 -6.81
N ASN A 366 -5.05 -9.36 -7.90
CA ASN A 366 -3.79 -10.09 -7.80
C ASN A 366 -2.68 -9.29 -7.10
N LEU A 367 -2.60 -7.97 -7.30
CA LEU A 367 -1.73 -7.09 -6.53
C LEU A 367 -2.12 -7.07 -5.05
N CYS A 368 -3.41 -6.93 -4.73
CA CYS A 368 -3.89 -6.96 -3.36
C CYS A 368 -3.54 -8.28 -2.65
N LEU A 369 -3.68 -9.41 -3.32
CA LEU A 369 -3.32 -10.73 -2.79
C LEU A 369 -1.79 -10.86 -2.60
N ARG A 370 -0.98 -10.39 -3.58
CA ARG A 370 0.49 -10.47 -3.51
C ARG A 370 1.07 -9.69 -2.34
N TYR A 371 0.54 -8.49 -2.10
CA TYR A 371 1.05 -7.58 -1.09
C TYR A 371 0.21 -7.54 0.19
N SER A 372 -0.85 -8.35 0.27
CA SER A 372 -1.77 -8.41 1.42
C SER A 372 -2.38 -7.03 1.74
N LEU A 373 -3.06 -6.44 0.74
CA LEU A 373 -3.63 -5.10 0.82
C LEU A 373 -5.14 -5.13 1.04
N PHE A 374 -5.63 -4.15 1.77
CA PHE A 374 -7.01 -3.69 1.59
C PHE A 374 -7.12 -3.04 0.21
N PRO A 375 -8.07 -3.43 -0.64
CA PRO A 375 -8.21 -2.81 -1.95
C PRO A 375 -8.66 -1.35 -1.80
N ALA A 376 -8.07 -0.45 -2.59
CA ALA A 376 -8.55 0.93 -2.67
C ALA A 376 -9.70 1.07 -3.67
N SER A 377 -9.83 0.13 -4.63
CA SER A 377 -10.96 0.09 -5.57
C SER A 377 -12.24 -0.37 -4.88
N ALA A 378 -13.30 0.42 -5.02
CA ALA A 378 -14.63 0.11 -4.49
C ALA A 378 -15.22 -1.19 -5.07
N SER A 379 -14.90 -1.54 -6.32
CA SER A 379 -15.33 -2.79 -6.96
C SER A 379 -14.77 -4.05 -6.28
N LEU A 380 -13.65 -3.92 -5.57
CA LEU A 380 -12.98 -5.02 -4.87
C LEU A 380 -13.21 -5.02 -3.36
N ALA A 381 -13.93 -4.06 -2.81
CA ALA A 381 -14.11 -3.90 -1.36
C ALA A 381 -14.66 -5.17 -0.67
N ASP A 382 -15.59 -5.87 -1.32
CA ASP A 382 -16.22 -7.08 -0.80
C ASP A 382 -15.71 -8.37 -1.51
N ASN A 383 -14.49 -8.36 -2.03
CA ASN A 383 -13.95 -9.50 -2.76
C ASN A 383 -13.63 -10.68 -1.82
N ASP A 384 -14.29 -11.83 -2.05
CA ASP A 384 -14.16 -13.02 -1.21
C ASP A 384 -12.73 -13.59 -1.16
N GLU A 385 -11.97 -13.53 -2.27
CA GLU A 385 -10.59 -14.06 -2.32
C GLU A 385 -9.65 -13.19 -1.48
N ILE A 386 -9.80 -11.86 -1.56
CA ILE A 386 -9.02 -10.93 -0.72
C ILE A 386 -9.40 -11.14 0.75
N ALA A 387 -10.68 -11.20 1.08
CA ALA A 387 -11.15 -11.45 2.44
C ALA A 387 -10.71 -12.81 2.99
N ALA A 388 -10.54 -13.82 2.12
CA ALA A 388 -10.06 -15.14 2.50
C ALA A 388 -8.53 -15.21 2.72
N HIS A 389 -7.77 -14.19 2.28
CA HIS A 389 -6.32 -14.17 2.47
C HIS A 389 -5.96 -14.20 3.97
N PRO A 390 -4.95 -15.00 4.42
CA PRO A 390 -4.63 -15.15 5.85
C PRO A 390 -4.38 -13.84 6.58
N VAL A 391 -3.68 -12.90 5.96
CA VAL A 391 -3.43 -11.56 6.53
C VAL A 391 -4.73 -10.77 6.66
N MET A 392 -5.56 -10.74 5.63
CA MET A 392 -6.85 -10.03 5.67
C MET A 392 -7.78 -10.59 6.73
N LYS A 393 -7.81 -11.91 6.90
CA LYS A 393 -8.56 -12.55 8.01
C LYS A 393 -8.06 -12.13 9.38
N ALA A 394 -6.75 -11.96 9.53
CA ALA A 394 -6.16 -11.51 10.79
C ALA A 394 -6.48 -10.04 11.09
N LEU A 395 -6.47 -9.20 10.06
CA LEU A 395 -6.72 -7.76 10.16
C LEU A 395 -8.22 -7.42 10.29
N GLY A 396 -9.09 -8.20 9.64
CA GLY A 396 -10.53 -7.91 9.59
C GLY A 396 -10.86 -6.77 8.64
N SER A 397 -11.73 -5.86 9.06
CA SER A 397 -12.15 -4.70 8.26
C SER A 397 -11.13 -3.58 8.30
N ILE A 398 -10.99 -2.83 7.19
CA ILE A 398 -10.19 -1.59 7.13
C ILE A 398 -10.75 -0.47 8.03
N ASP A 399 -11.96 -0.59 8.52
CA ASP A 399 -12.72 0.43 9.23
C ASP A 399 -11.96 1.08 10.42
N ARG A 400 -11.08 0.31 11.09
CA ARG A 400 -10.28 0.78 12.23
C ARG A 400 -8.77 0.89 11.92
N TYR A 401 -8.44 1.19 10.65
CA TYR A 401 -7.07 1.51 10.23
C TYR A 401 -7.06 2.89 9.61
N ILE A 402 -6.19 3.77 10.11
CA ILE A 402 -6.14 5.16 9.65
C ILE A 402 -5.10 5.34 8.56
N TRP A 403 -5.49 6.01 7.49
CA TRP A 403 -4.55 6.42 6.44
C TRP A 403 -4.30 7.94 6.53
N PRO A 404 -3.10 8.38 6.93
CA PRO A 404 -2.80 9.80 7.12
C PRO A 404 -2.57 10.57 5.81
N GLY A 405 -2.65 9.91 4.67
CA GLY A 405 -2.26 10.43 3.37
C GLY A 405 -0.88 9.94 2.94
N PRO A 406 -0.39 10.36 1.77
CA PRO A 406 0.93 10.01 1.26
C PRO A 406 2.02 10.76 2.02
N MET A 407 2.38 10.24 3.21
CA MET A 407 3.34 10.90 4.10
C MET A 407 4.71 11.07 3.44
N PRO A 408 5.29 12.29 3.51
CA PRO A 408 6.65 12.54 3.06
C PRO A 408 7.69 11.72 3.84
N ALA A 409 8.79 11.35 3.18
CA ALA A 409 9.89 10.59 3.78
C ALA A 409 10.40 11.18 5.11
N THR A 410 10.44 12.50 5.22
CA THR A 410 10.92 13.20 6.42
C THR A 410 10.24 12.72 7.70
N VAL A 411 8.97 12.32 7.64
CA VAL A 411 8.22 11.83 8.83
C VAL A 411 8.80 10.51 9.30
N GLU A 412 8.96 9.54 8.42
CA GLU A 412 9.49 8.21 8.76
C GLU A 412 11.00 8.25 9.06
N ASP A 413 11.78 8.98 8.28
CA ASP A 413 13.24 9.06 8.45
C ASP A 413 13.63 9.69 9.79
N ASN A 414 12.95 10.77 10.19
CA ASN A 414 13.22 11.40 11.48
C ASN A 414 12.66 10.58 12.66
N ALA A 415 11.50 9.93 12.50
CA ALA A 415 10.98 9.00 13.50
C ALA A 415 11.93 7.80 13.68
N LYS A 416 12.44 7.23 12.58
CA LYS A 416 13.44 6.15 12.59
C LYS A 416 14.73 6.58 13.31
N THR A 417 15.21 7.78 13.03
CA THR A 417 16.39 8.35 13.70
C THR A 417 16.15 8.51 15.20
N ALA A 418 15.01 9.10 15.61
CA ALA A 418 14.68 9.29 17.02
C ALA A 418 14.58 7.96 17.78
N VAL A 419 13.92 6.95 17.18
CA VAL A 419 13.82 5.62 17.77
C VAL A 419 15.20 4.96 17.89
N ALA A 420 16.03 5.04 16.86
CA ALA A 420 17.38 4.50 16.88
C ALA A 420 18.25 5.17 17.95
N ASP A 421 18.17 6.48 18.08
CA ASP A 421 18.92 7.23 19.11
C ASP A 421 18.55 6.79 20.53
N VAL A 422 17.28 6.51 20.78
CA VAL A 422 16.82 6.03 22.09
C VAL A 422 17.23 4.57 22.32
N LEU A 423 16.97 3.68 21.35
CA LEU A 423 17.20 2.24 21.50
C LEU A 423 18.69 1.85 21.51
N TYR A 424 19.51 2.51 20.68
CA TYR A 424 20.93 2.13 20.47
C TYR A 424 21.91 3.10 21.12
N ASN A 425 21.61 4.41 21.13
CA ASN A 425 22.54 5.43 21.57
C ASN A 425 22.25 5.94 23.00
N GLY A 426 21.18 5.45 23.64
CA GLY A 426 20.80 5.83 25.00
C GLY A 426 20.34 7.30 25.13
N ALA A 427 19.89 7.91 24.04
CA ALA A 427 19.34 9.26 24.08
C ALA A 427 18.06 9.32 24.93
N ALA A 428 17.81 10.45 25.57
CA ALA A 428 16.55 10.66 26.26
C ALA A 428 15.39 10.82 25.25
N ALA A 429 14.32 10.04 25.40
CA ALA A 429 13.18 10.03 24.49
C ALA A 429 12.59 11.45 24.24
N PRO A 430 12.39 12.33 25.27
CA PRO A 430 11.91 13.68 25.02
C PRO A 430 12.82 14.48 24.08
N THR A 431 14.15 14.34 24.24
CA THR A 431 15.12 15.08 23.42
C THR A 431 15.08 14.59 21.96
N ALA A 432 15.06 13.26 21.75
CA ALA A 432 15.05 12.68 20.43
C ALA A 432 13.72 13.00 19.68
N LEU A 433 12.60 12.86 20.34
CA LEU A 433 11.27 13.13 19.75
C LEU A 433 11.08 14.62 19.43
N SER A 434 11.54 15.53 20.31
CA SER A 434 11.47 16.97 20.06
C SER A 434 12.35 17.41 18.89
N ALA A 435 13.53 16.81 18.75
CA ALA A 435 14.41 17.06 17.61
C ALA A 435 13.79 16.55 16.30
N ALA A 436 13.22 15.33 16.31
CA ALA A 436 12.54 14.75 15.16
C ALA A 436 11.33 15.60 14.74
N GLN A 437 10.46 15.99 15.67
CA GLN A 437 9.32 16.87 15.39
C GLN A 437 9.75 18.17 14.75
N SER A 438 10.79 18.84 15.30
CA SER A 438 11.27 20.09 14.77
C SER A 438 11.81 19.97 13.34
N ALA A 439 12.52 18.88 13.04
CA ALA A 439 13.06 18.61 11.71
C ALA A 439 11.91 18.33 10.71
N ILE A 440 10.96 17.49 11.08
CA ILE A 440 9.79 17.16 10.26
C ILE A 440 8.97 18.43 9.96
N ASP A 441 8.63 19.23 10.96
CA ASP A 441 7.83 20.45 10.79
C ASP A 441 8.54 21.44 9.84
N ALA A 442 9.87 21.57 9.95
CA ALA A 442 10.65 22.44 9.07
C ALA A 442 10.66 21.96 7.62
N ASP A 443 10.60 20.65 7.39
CA ASP A 443 10.56 20.07 6.04
C ASP A 443 9.14 20.08 5.48
N LEU A 444 8.12 19.70 6.26
CA LEU A 444 6.72 19.77 5.84
C LEU A 444 6.30 21.18 5.41
N ALA A 445 6.83 22.22 6.05
CA ALA A 445 6.59 23.61 5.65
C ALA A 445 7.03 23.93 4.20
N LYS A 446 7.85 23.07 3.57
CA LYS A 446 8.35 23.24 2.19
C LYS A 446 7.57 22.38 1.18
N THR A 447 6.65 21.55 1.65
CA THR A 447 5.89 20.58 0.85
C THR A 447 4.43 21.04 0.66
N SER A 448 3.73 20.39 -0.26
CA SER A 448 2.27 20.56 -0.41
C SER A 448 1.47 19.55 0.43
N PHE A 449 2.14 18.70 1.19
CA PHE A 449 1.49 17.68 2.00
C PHE A 449 0.53 18.29 3.03
N VAL A 450 -0.65 17.69 3.11
CA VAL A 450 -1.64 17.92 4.16
C VAL A 450 -2.18 16.54 4.56
N SER A 451 -2.14 16.22 5.84
CA SER A 451 -2.70 14.97 6.33
C SER A 451 -4.21 14.91 6.10
N VAL A 452 -4.69 13.75 5.71
CA VAL A 452 -6.11 13.46 5.53
C VAL A 452 -6.69 12.62 6.68
N GLU A 453 -6.06 12.63 7.86
CA GLU A 453 -6.59 11.96 9.05
C GLU A 453 -8.02 12.41 9.40
N GLY A 454 -8.40 13.62 9.02
CA GLY A 454 -9.75 14.13 9.16
C GLY A 454 -10.81 13.40 8.34
N ASP A 455 -10.41 12.68 7.29
CA ASP A 455 -11.31 11.87 6.44
C ASP A 455 -11.52 10.45 7.01
N TYR A 456 -10.83 10.11 8.12
CA TYR A 456 -11.00 8.82 8.77
C TYR A 456 -12.43 8.64 9.31
N ALA A 457 -13.01 7.45 9.09
CA ALA A 457 -14.43 7.19 9.43
C ALA A 457 -14.77 7.44 10.91
N HIS A 458 -13.79 7.37 11.80
CA HIS A 458 -13.93 7.59 13.24
C HIS A 458 -13.17 8.84 13.73
N ALA A 459 -12.90 9.81 12.85
CA ALA A 459 -12.14 11.01 13.20
C ALA A 459 -12.78 11.83 14.35
N ASP A 460 -14.10 11.72 14.54
CA ASP A 460 -14.85 12.33 15.63
C ASP A 460 -14.59 11.66 17.00
N GLU A 461 -14.00 10.47 17.04
CA GLU A 461 -13.57 9.79 18.27
C GLU A 461 -12.17 10.26 18.75
N ALA A 462 -11.47 11.12 17.99
CA ALA A 462 -10.16 11.66 18.39
C ALA A 462 -10.26 12.50 19.68
N LYS A 463 -9.21 12.40 20.53
CA LYS A 463 -9.12 13.10 21.82
C LYS A 463 -8.50 14.48 21.69
#